data_1b2109138f978fa41d8fcd6df657c27b
#
_entry.id   1b2109138f978fa41d8fcd6df657c27b
#
_cell.length_a   1.000
_cell.length_b   1.000
_cell.length_c   1.000
_cell.angle_alpha   90.00
_cell.angle_beta   90.00
_cell.angle_gamma   90.00
#
_symmetry.space_group_name_H-M   'P 1'
#
loop_
_entity.id
_entity.type
_entity.pdbx_description
1 polymer ?
#
loop_
_entity_poly.entity_id
_entity_poly.type
_entity_poly.pdbx_seq_one_letter_code
_entity_poly.pdbx_strand_id
1 'polypeptide(L)'
;YRICLTDNPANKIEITRPENYDSTKYELLLRLFDAQPNKRKLNHYFIWSRMPNNKTDINNRGGFSTDMIGMNHNYPRVPQEVRDEIQAWGYPKDEYTEDNHWSPQLYIRESRRMTGDYVMTQAHCEGRETVTDGIGMAAYTMDSHNCQRLLVKKDGKYIVKNEGNVEISGGLPYPISYRSIIPKEEECKNLLVPVCLSASHIAYGSIRMEPVFMVLAQSAAIAAAEAINTGSVQTVDIKKVQALLHENPLLDDSFSEILIDDSELDLSINNDWEVIKKQGGYGPTFLKSKVRNGSPVRFSPHMEHEGKYKVYTYYHMRKDI
;
A
#
# COMPACT_ATOMS: atom_id res chain seq x y z
N TYR A 1 -4.09 9.25 13.56
CA TYR A 1 -4.17 8.09 14.46
C TYR A 1 -5.44 7.29 14.18
N ARG A 2 -5.35 5.97 14.29
CA ARG A 2 -6.53 5.11 14.30
C ARG A 2 -7.01 4.94 15.74
N ILE A 3 -8.34 4.94 15.92
CA ILE A 3 -8.94 4.82 17.25
C ILE A 3 -9.30 3.35 17.45
N CYS A 4 -8.73 2.73 18.48
CA CYS A 4 -9.09 1.38 18.90
C CYS A 4 -10.15 1.47 20.01
N LEU A 5 -11.31 0.83 19.83
CA LEU A 5 -12.37 0.73 20.83
C LEU A 5 -12.65 -0.73 21.17
N THR A 6 -13.30 -0.95 22.30
CA THR A 6 -13.81 -2.27 22.71
C THR A 6 -15.22 -2.15 23.28
N ASP A 7 -16.05 -3.16 23.06
CA ASP A 7 -17.36 -3.33 23.69
C ASP A 7 -17.33 -4.31 24.87
N ASN A 8 -16.17 -4.89 25.17
CA ASN A 8 -16.00 -5.77 26.33
C ASN A 8 -16.12 -4.97 27.65
N PRO A 9 -17.15 -5.21 28.48
CA PRO A 9 -17.34 -4.43 29.73
C PRO A 9 -16.16 -4.53 30.69
N ALA A 10 -15.42 -5.63 30.70
CA ALA A 10 -14.26 -5.81 31.57
C ALA A 10 -13.01 -5.03 31.11
N ASN A 11 -13.00 -4.58 29.85
CA ASN A 11 -11.88 -3.85 29.24
C ASN A 11 -12.31 -2.49 28.67
N LYS A 12 -13.51 -2.04 29.00
CA LYS A 12 -14.09 -0.82 28.44
C LYS A 12 -13.87 0.35 29.37
N ILE A 13 -13.24 1.40 28.84
CA ILE A 13 -13.22 2.73 29.46
C ILE A 13 -14.28 3.58 28.76
N GLU A 14 -15.21 4.15 29.52
CA GLU A 14 -16.24 5.01 28.95
C GLU A 14 -15.63 6.29 28.37
N ILE A 15 -16.05 6.62 27.14
CA ILE A 15 -15.65 7.86 26.49
C ILE A 15 -16.38 9.01 27.14
N THR A 16 -15.65 9.87 27.82
CA THR A 16 -16.18 11.07 28.49
C THR A 16 -15.79 12.32 27.70
N ARG A 17 -16.51 13.42 28.01
CA ARG A 17 -16.12 14.73 27.45
C ARG A 17 -14.77 15.14 28.04
N PRO A 18 -13.78 15.56 27.23
CA PRO A 18 -12.52 16.09 27.73
C PRO A 18 -12.72 17.31 28.63
N GLU A 19 -11.88 17.48 29.66
CA GLU A 19 -11.92 18.64 30.54
C GLU A 19 -11.82 19.98 29.80
N ASN A 20 -10.96 20.02 28.77
CA ASN A 20 -10.74 21.20 27.93
C ASN A 20 -11.56 21.16 26.64
N TYR A 21 -12.80 20.63 26.70
CA TYR A 21 -13.68 20.58 25.56
C TYR A 21 -14.05 21.97 25.03
N ASP A 22 -13.71 22.21 23.79
CA ASP A 22 -14.09 23.44 23.08
C ASP A 22 -14.98 23.09 21.87
N SER A 23 -16.25 23.41 21.96
CA SER A 23 -17.24 23.10 20.92
C SER A 23 -16.96 23.82 19.59
N THR A 24 -16.23 24.94 19.62
CA THR A 24 -15.91 25.70 18.39
C THR A 24 -15.01 24.90 17.44
N LYS A 25 -14.20 24.00 17.97
CA LYS A 25 -13.37 23.10 17.17
C LYS A 25 -14.18 22.14 16.29
N TYR A 26 -15.44 21.92 16.62
CA TYR A 26 -16.35 21.01 15.91
C TYR A 26 -17.37 21.72 15.02
N GLU A 27 -17.24 23.03 14.84
CA GLU A 27 -18.18 23.85 14.05
C GLU A 27 -18.33 23.29 12.60
N LEU A 28 -17.24 22.89 11.96
CA LEU A 28 -17.30 22.29 10.61
C LEU A 28 -18.07 20.97 10.58
N LEU A 29 -17.97 20.16 11.63
CA LEU A 29 -18.71 18.92 11.75
C LEU A 29 -20.21 19.20 11.93
N LEU A 30 -20.57 20.19 12.74
CA LEU A 30 -21.95 20.61 12.92
C LEU A 30 -22.57 21.09 11.61
N ARG A 31 -21.87 21.93 10.86
CA ARG A 31 -22.31 22.37 9.52
C ARG A 31 -22.45 21.22 8.52
N LEU A 32 -21.56 20.21 8.62
CA LEU A 32 -21.68 19.02 7.80
C LEU A 32 -22.96 18.23 8.13
N PHE A 33 -23.30 18.11 9.43
CA PHE A 33 -24.55 17.48 9.85
C PHE A 33 -25.79 18.23 9.35
N ASP A 34 -25.77 19.56 9.37
CA ASP A 34 -26.85 20.39 8.84
C ASP A 34 -26.98 20.28 7.34
N ALA A 35 -25.85 20.23 6.64
CA ALA A 35 -25.83 20.05 5.19
C ALA A 35 -26.24 18.62 4.74
N GLN A 36 -26.14 17.64 5.62
CA GLN A 36 -26.45 16.24 5.35
C GLN A 36 -27.35 15.62 6.45
N PRO A 37 -28.61 16.10 6.59
CA PRO A 37 -29.49 15.73 7.69
C PRO A 37 -29.80 14.23 7.77
N ASN A 38 -29.70 13.52 6.65
CA ASN A 38 -29.91 12.08 6.57
C ASN A 38 -28.68 11.25 6.97
N LYS A 39 -27.52 11.88 7.22
CA LYS A 39 -26.28 11.23 7.59
C LYS A 39 -25.88 11.57 9.03
N ARG A 40 -26.64 11.06 10.01
CA ARG A 40 -26.39 11.35 11.45
C ARG A 40 -25.93 10.13 12.26
N LYS A 41 -25.69 9.00 11.61
CA LYS A 41 -25.18 7.79 12.28
C LYS A 41 -23.65 7.76 12.20
N LEU A 42 -23.00 7.20 13.20
CA LEU A 42 -21.54 7.08 13.26
C LEU A 42 -20.93 6.39 12.05
N ASN A 43 -21.59 5.37 11.52
CA ASN A 43 -21.13 4.65 10.33
C ASN A 43 -21.16 5.48 9.03
N HIS A 44 -21.74 6.67 9.04
CA HIS A 44 -21.64 7.61 7.92
C HIS A 44 -20.31 8.37 7.90
N TYR A 45 -19.61 8.42 9.04
CA TYR A 45 -18.39 9.20 9.24
C TYR A 45 -17.19 8.33 9.60
N PHE A 46 -17.42 7.09 10.04
CA PHE A 46 -16.39 6.15 10.45
C PHE A 46 -16.56 4.80 9.76
N ILE A 47 -15.43 4.19 9.46
CA ILE A 47 -15.33 2.79 9.06
C ILE A 47 -14.97 2.00 10.32
N TRP A 48 -15.80 1.02 10.65
CA TRP A 48 -15.61 0.15 11.80
C TRP A 48 -15.05 -1.19 11.32
N SER A 49 -13.79 -1.46 11.63
CA SER A 49 -13.15 -2.74 11.30
C SER A 49 -13.06 -3.59 12.56
N ARG A 50 -13.74 -4.73 12.57
CA ARG A 50 -13.67 -5.67 13.69
C ARG A 50 -12.30 -6.33 13.75
N MET A 51 -11.72 -6.33 14.94
CA MET A 51 -10.44 -6.92 15.26
C MET A 51 -10.62 -8.06 16.27
N PRO A 52 -9.65 -8.96 16.43
CA PRO A 52 -9.67 -9.96 17.49
C PRO A 52 -9.87 -9.36 18.89
N ASN A 53 -10.29 -10.17 19.85
CA ASN A 53 -10.48 -9.81 21.27
C ASN A 53 -11.54 -8.72 21.50
N ASN A 54 -12.62 -8.70 20.71
CA ASN A 54 -13.73 -7.74 20.81
C ASN A 54 -13.26 -6.28 20.67
N LYS A 55 -12.24 -6.05 19.86
CA LYS A 55 -11.74 -4.71 19.54
C LYS A 55 -12.23 -4.25 18.18
N THR A 56 -12.15 -2.95 17.93
CA THR A 56 -12.37 -2.35 16.61
C THR A 56 -11.21 -1.42 16.28
N ASP A 57 -10.89 -1.35 14.99
CA ASP A 57 -10.12 -0.26 14.41
C ASP A 57 -11.09 0.69 13.72
N ILE A 58 -10.98 1.99 14.04
CA ILE A 58 -11.85 3.02 13.48
C ILE A 58 -11.07 3.91 12.54
N ASN A 59 -11.56 4.01 11.30
CA ASN A 59 -11.04 4.91 10.29
C ASN A 59 -12.12 5.93 9.89
N ASN A 60 -11.71 7.07 9.35
CA ASN A 60 -12.63 8.10 8.87
C ASN A 60 -13.28 7.73 7.54
N ARG A 61 -14.45 8.34 7.28
CA ARG A 61 -15.19 8.22 6.02
C ARG A 61 -15.66 9.59 5.55
N GLY A 62 -15.47 9.86 4.26
CA GLY A 62 -15.96 11.09 3.62
C GLY A 62 -15.17 12.34 4.01
N GLY A 63 -15.86 13.47 4.01
CA GLY A 63 -15.21 14.79 4.22
C GLY A 63 -14.77 15.09 5.66
N PHE A 64 -15.22 14.30 6.65
CA PHE A 64 -14.74 14.37 8.02
C PHE A 64 -13.53 13.46 8.17
N SER A 65 -12.42 14.01 8.61
CA SER A 65 -11.18 13.27 8.78
C SER A 65 -10.72 13.34 10.23
N THR A 66 -10.28 12.19 10.76
CA THR A 66 -9.55 12.08 12.03
C THR A 66 -8.07 12.39 11.85
N ASP A 67 -7.60 12.56 10.63
CA ASP A 67 -6.25 13.00 10.34
C ASP A 67 -6.06 14.45 10.78
N MET A 68 -4.93 14.74 11.37
CA MET A 68 -4.57 16.10 11.79
C MET A 68 -4.07 16.90 10.60
N ILE A 69 -4.97 17.18 9.64
CA ILE A 69 -4.64 17.83 8.36
C ILE A 69 -3.98 19.19 8.63
N GLY A 70 -2.75 19.34 8.15
CA GLY A 70 -1.96 20.58 8.25
C GLY A 70 -1.12 20.73 9.51
N MET A 71 -1.33 19.92 10.56
CA MET A 71 -0.60 20.08 11.81
C MET A 71 0.78 19.40 11.82
N ASN A 72 1.00 18.44 10.95
CA ASN A 72 2.22 17.62 10.92
C ASN A 72 3.02 17.73 9.62
N HIS A 73 2.69 18.67 8.73
CA HIS A 73 3.37 18.83 7.43
C HIS A 73 4.87 19.07 7.55
N ASN A 74 5.30 19.76 8.60
CA ASN A 74 6.70 20.09 8.83
C ASN A 74 7.46 19.04 9.62
N TYR A 75 6.80 17.97 10.11
CA TYR A 75 7.40 16.95 10.96
C TYR A 75 8.76 16.44 10.46
N PRO A 76 8.95 16.14 9.15
CA PRO A 76 10.23 15.64 8.67
C PRO A 76 11.36 16.66 8.62
N ARG A 77 11.04 17.96 8.80
CA ARG A 77 11.99 19.09 8.60
C ARG A 77 12.33 19.84 9.87
N VAL A 78 11.59 19.58 10.95
CA VAL A 78 11.77 20.31 12.21
C VAL A 78 12.79 19.61 13.14
N PRO A 79 13.40 20.34 14.08
CA PRO A 79 14.23 19.76 15.14
C PRO A 79 13.51 18.71 15.97
N GLN A 80 14.25 17.89 16.73
CA GLN A 80 13.68 16.79 17.49
C GLN A 80 12.67 17.27 18.54
N GLU A 81 12.95 18.37 19.21
CA GLU A 81 12.06 18.95 20.23
C GLU A 81 10.68 19.28 19.67
N VAL A 82 10.62 19.83 18.43
CA VAL A 82 9.35 20.14 17.75
C VAL A 82 8.66 18.86 17.26
N ARG A 83 9.41 17.82 16.88
CA ARG A 83 8.84 16.51 16.56
C ARG A 83 8.20 15.88 17.77
N ASP A 84 8.84 15.99 18.93
CA ASP A 84 8.32 15.49 20.20
C ASP A 84 7.02 16.21 20.61
N GLU A 85 6.92 17.53 20.39
CA GLU A 85 5.68 18.28 20.57
C GLU A 85 4.57 17.80 19.64
N ILE A 86 4.85 17.56 18.36
CA ILE A 86 3.87 17.05 17.40
C ILE A 86 3.43 15.64 17.80
N GLN A 87 4.33 14.81 18.26
CA GLN A 87 4.03 13.50 18.78
C GLN A 87 3.14 13.57 20.02
N ALA A 88 3.45 14.44 20.97
CA ALA A 88 2.67 14.62 22.21
C ALA A 88 1.20 14.98 21.97
N TRP A 89 0.89 15.60 20.84
CA TRP A 89 -0.49 15.95 20.46
C TRP A 89 -1.34 14.75 20.02
N GLY A 90 -0.74 13.64 19.68
CA GLY A 90 -1.38 12.47 19.10
C GLY A 90 -1.72 11.37 20.09
N TYR A 91 -1.36 11.45 21.36
CA TYR A 91 -1.47 10.35 22.31
C TYR A 91 -2.66 10.51 23.26
N PRO A 92 -3.62 9.54 23.25
CA PRO A 92 -4.54 9.38 24.36
C PRO A 92 -3.76 8.98 25.62
N LYS A 93 -4.05 9.62 26.75
CA LYS A 93 -3.38 9.33 28.04
C LYS A 93 -3.65 7.92 28.59
N ASP A 94 -4.57 7.21 27.99
CA ASP A 94 -5.06 5.89 28.39
C ASP A 94 -4.48 4.74 27.56
N GLU A 95 -3.70 5.05 26.52
CA GLU A 95 -3.00 4.04 25.73
C GLU A 95 -1.50 4.03 26.03
N TYR A 96 -0.84 2.89 25.80
CA TYR A 96 0.61 2.71 25.97
C TYR A 96 1.11 3.08 27.38
N THR A 97 0.36 2.69 28.41
CA THR A 97 0.69 3.00 29.81
C THR A 97 2.05 2.46 30.25
N GLU A 98 2.49 1.35 29.64
CA GLU A 98 3.78 0.71 29.88
C GLU A 98 4.94 1.53 29.28
N ASP A 99 4.65 2.33 28.24
CA ASP A 99 5.63 3.17 27.54
C ASP A 99 5.41 4.68 27.83
N ASN A 100 4.96 5.03 29.02
CA ASN A 100 4.66 6.42 29.43
C ASN A 100 3.66 7.11 28.45
N HIS A 101 2.71 6.37 27.91
CA HIS A 101 1.72 6.81 26.92
C HIS A 101 2.30 7.18 25.55
N TRP A 102 3.53 6.77 25.26
CA TRP A 102 4.13 6.95 23.94
C TRP A 102 3.88 5.72 23.07
N SER A 103 3.40 5.92 21.84
CA SER A 103 3.40 4.86 20.87
C SER A 103 4.84 4.55 20.47
N PRO A 104 5.26 3.28 20.43
CA PRO A 104 6.60 2.91 20.02
C PRO A 104 6.89 3.34 18.57
N GLN A 105 5.85 3.62 17.78
CA GLN A 105 5.98 4.05 16.40
C GLN A 105 4.92 5.07 16.03
N LEU A 106 5.35 6.24 15.55
CA LEU A 106 4.49 7.20 14.89
C LEU A 106 4.15 6.68 13.47
N TYR A 107 2.88 6.64 13.13
CA TYR A 107 2.46 6.33 11.78
C TYR A 107 2.73 7.51 10.85
N ILE A 108 3.75 7.39 10.04
CA ILE A 108 4.07 8.34 8.97
C ILE A 108 3.80 7.63 7.65
N ARG A 109 2.70 7.98 7.02
CA ARG A 109 2.29 7.36 5.74
C ARG A 109 3.27 7.69 4.63
N GLU A 110 3.63 8.95 4.52
CA GLU A 110 4.47 9.47 3.46
C GLU A 110 5.20 10.72 3.95
N SER A 111 6.52 10.72 3.83
CA SER A 111 7.37 11.84 4.20
C SER A 111 8.40 12.07 3.10
N ARG A 112 9.65 11.69 3.32
CA ARG A 112 10.70 11.77 2.33
C ARG A 112 10.87 10.41 1.66
N ARG A 113 11.03 10.42 0.34
CA ARG A 113 11.41 9.26 -0.45
C ARG A 113 12.79 9.49 -1.06
N MET A 114 13.53 8.42 -1.24
CA MET A 114 14.77 8.45 -2.03
C MET A 114 14.47 8.88 -3.47
N THR A 115 15.38 9.58 -4.09
CA THR A 115 15.35 9.88 -5.52
C THR A 115 16.50 9.12 -6.17
N GLY A 116 16.19 7.95 -6.74
CA GLY A 116 17.11 7.13 -7.52
C GLY A 116 17.03 7.46 -9.02
N ASP A 117 17.85 6.77 -9.81
CA ASP A 117 17.79 6.85 -11.28
C ASP A 117 16.53 6.20 -11.85
N TYR A 118 15.92 5.29 -11.11
CA TYR A 118 14.67 4.64 -11.46
C TYR A 118 13.57 5.02 -10.48
N VAL A 119 12.43 5.45 -11.01
CA VAL A 119 11.28 5.89 -10.20
C VAL A 119 10.07 5.02 -10.54
N MET A 120 9.52 4.33 -9.56
CA MET A 120 8.23 3.64 -9.71
C MET A 120 7.13 4.67 -9.93
N THR A 121 6.31 4.48 -10.95
CA THR A 121 5.24 5.40 -11.36
C THR A 121 3.88 4.70 -11.37
N GLN A 122 2.82 5.46 -11.57
CA GLN A 122 1.48 4.93 -11.78
C GLN A 122 1.43 3.90 -12.92
N ALA A 123 2.19 4.11 -13.99
CA ALA A 123 2.22 3.21 -15.14
C ALA A 123 2.70 1.80 -14.78
N HIS A 124 3.67 1.70 -13.86
CA HIS A 124 4.12 0.40 -13.32
C HIS A 124 3.01 -0.26 -12.47
N CYS A 125 2.35 0.52 -11.60
CA CYS A 125 1.27 -0.01 -10.74
C CYS A 125 0.05 -0.48 -11.56
N GLU A 126 -0.15 0.06 -12.76
CA GLU A 126 -1.20 -0.33 -13.70
C GLU A 126 -0.76 -1.37 -14.72
N GLY A 127 0.46 -1.87 -14.66
CA GLY A 127 1.02 -2.84 -15.62
C GLY A 127 1.18 -2.28 -17.04
N ARG A 128 1.19 -0.96 -17.21
CA ARG A 128 1.44 -0.32 -18.52
C ARG A 128 2.92 -0.23 -18.87
N GLU A 129 3.78 -0.30 -17.86
CA GLU A 129 5.23 -0.38 -18.01
C GLU A 129 5.73 -1.65 -17.33
N THR A 130 6.62 -2.36 -18.03
CA THR A 130 7.16 -3.64 -17.58
C THR A 130 8.38 -3.43 -16.70
N VAL A 131 8.40 -4.08 -15.53
CA VAL A 131 9.56 -4.18 -14.65
C VAL A 131 10.25 -5.50 -14.90
N THR A 132 11.52 -5.45 -15.33
CA THR A 132 12.32 -6.66 -15.67
C THR A 132 13.20 -7.15 -14.53
N ASP A 133 13.41 -6.31 -13.52
CA ASP A 133 14.24 -6.53 -12.34
C ASP A 133 13.40 -6.57 -11.05
N GLY A 134 12.21 -7.16 -11.13
CA GLY A 134 11.29 -7.26 -10.01
C GLY A 134 11.86 -8.09 -8.85
N ILE A 135 11.73 -7.55 -7.63
CA ILE A 135 12.22 -8.19 -6.39
C ILE A 135 11.11 -8.41 -5.36
N GLY A 136 9.90 -8.10 -5.69
CA GLY A 136 8.71 -8.28 -4.86
C GLY A 136 7.48 -7.78 -5.56
N MET A 137 6.32 -8.19 -5.07
CA MET A 137 5.02 -7.83 -5.63
C MET A 137 4.26 -6.92 -4.69
N ALA A 138 3.51 -5.98 -5.25
CA ALA A 138 2.51 -5.18 -4.55
C ALA A 138 1.16 -5.27 -5.26
N ALA A 139 0.08 -5.11 -4.50
CA ALA A 139 -1.29 -5.21 -5.03
C ALA A 139 -2.26 -4.39 -4.18
N TYR A 140 -2.15 -3.09 -4.22
CA TYR A 140 -3.05 -2.19 -3.51
C TYR A 140 -3.48 -1.05 -4.42
N THR A 141 -4.64 -0.47 -4.17
CA THR A 141 -5.08 0.74 -4.85
C THR A 141 -4.12 1.90 -4.58
N MET A 142 -3.92 2.76 -5.56
CA MET A 142 -3.14 3.98 -5.34
C MET A 142 -4.01 4.97 -4.57
N ASP A 143 -3.81 5.01 -3.27
CA ASP A 143 -4.63 5.72 -2.29
C ASP A 143 -3.79 6.69 -1.45
N SER A 144 -4.24 7.93 -1.36
CA SER A 144 -3.72 8.89 -0.40
C SER A 144 -4.85 9.70 0.24
N HIS A 145 -4.60 10.20 1.45
CA HIS A 145 -5.55 11.05 2.15
C HIS A 145 -5.41 12.51 1.77
N ASN A 146 -6.41 13.31 2.14
CA ASN A 146 -6.36 14.75 1.96
C ASN A 146 -5.14 15.35 2.68
N CYS A 147 -4.35 16.15 1.96
CA CYS A 147 -3.15 16.82 2.48
C CYS A 147 -3.48 18.17 3.08
N GLN A 148 -4.50 18.85 2.57
CA GLN A 148 -4.84 20.20 3.00
C GLN A 148 -6.34 20.47 2.94
N ARG A 149 -6.73 21.49 3.70
CA ARG A 149 -8.10 22.00 3.75
C ARG A 149 -8.07 23.48 3.43
N LEU A 150 -8.81 23.88 2.42
CA LEU A 150 -8.84 25.23 1.88
C LEU A 150 -10.21 25.86 2.07
N LEU A 151 -10.21 27.17 2.32
CA LEU A 151 -11.40 27.99 2.23
C LEU A 151 -11.43 28.63 0.83
N VAL A 152 -12.38 28.21 0.01
CA VAL A 152 -12.50 28.71 -1.36
C VAL A 152 -13.83 29.44 -1.55
N LYS A 153 -13.84 30.48 -2.40
CA LYS A 153 -15.05 31.21 -2.75
C LYS A 153 -15.64 30.63 -4.03
N LYS A 154 -16.85 30.14 -3.96
CA LYS A 154 -17.62 29.60 -5.11
C LYS A 154 -19.01 30.23 -5.10
N ASP A 155 -19.44 30.77 -6.23
CA ASP A 155 -20.75 31.41 -6.42
C ASP A 155 -21.10 32.43 -5.30
N GLY A 156 -20.11 33.25 -4.93
CA GLY A 156 -20.23 34.27 -3.88
C GLY A 156 -20.20 33.77 -2.46
N LYS A 157 -20.19 32.45 -2.22
CA LYS A 157 -20.17 31.80 -0.89
C LYS A 157 -18.82 31.19 -0.60
N TYR A 158 -18.41 31.20 0.67
CA TYR A 158 -17.23 30.44 1.11
C TYR A 158 -17.62 29.00 1.39
N ILE A 159 -16.83 28.08 0.85
CA ILE A 159 -16.94 26.64 1.09
C ILE A 159 -15.60 26.08 1.54
N VAL A 160 -15.64 25.05 2.36
CA VAL A 160 -14.45 24.29 2.75
C VAL A 160 -14.23 23.17 1.76
N LYS A 161 -13.01 23.10 1.22
CA LYS A 161 -12.60 22.05 0.28
C LYS A 161 -11.38 21.34 0.81
N ASN A 162 -11.45 20.01 0.88
CA ASN A 162 -10.29 19.16 1.11
C ASN A 162 -9.59 18.87 -0.22
N GLU A 163 -8.26 18.83 -0.21
CA GLU A 163 -7.42 18.56 -1.39
C GLU A 163 -6.29 17.58 -1.08
N GLY A 164 -5.74 16.99 -2.15
CA GLY A 164 -4.62 16.06 -2.08
C GLY A 164 -5.02 14.60 -1.94
N ASN A 165 -6.33 14.30 -1.99
CA ASN A 165 -6.82 12.94 -2.05
C ASN A 165 -6.53 12.32 -3.42
N VAL A 166 -6.00 11.10 -3.42
CA VAL A 166 -5.82 10.25 -4.61
C VAL A 166 -6.50 8.93 -4.35
N GLU A 167 -7.40 8.55 -5.24
CA GLU A 167 -8.07 7.25 -5.22
C GLU A 167 -8.11 6.72 -6.66
N ILE A 168 -7.08 5.98 -7.05
CA ILE A 168 -7.01 5.37 -8.37
C ILE A 168 -7.17 3.86 -8.17
N SER A 169 -8.23 3.32 -8.74
CA SER A 169 -8.46 1.88 -8.71
C SER A 169 -7.30 1.15 -9.40
N GLY A 170 -6.83 0.14 -8.76
CA GLY A 170 -5.77 -0.75 -9.19
C GLY A 170 -5.95 -2.02 -8.38
N GLY A 171 -4.88 -2.62 -7.92
CA GLY A 171 -4.93 -3.73 -6.98
C GLY A 171 -4.72 -5.07 -7.63
N LEU A 172 -4.34 -5.07 -8.91
CA LEU A 172 -3.70 -6.25 -9.48
C LEU A 172 -2.23 -6.29 -9.06
N PRO A 173 -1.67 -7.46 -8.83
CA PRO A 173 -0.26 -7.59 -8.54
C PRO A 173 0.62 -6.98 -9.62
N TYR A 174 1.61 -6.22 -9.19
CA TYR A 174 2.64 -5.65 -10.05
C TYR A 174 4.01 -5.75 -9.38
N PRO A 175 5.08 -5.99 -10.15
CA PRO A 175 6.42 -6.11 -9.60
C PRO A 175 7.01 -4.75 -9.22
N ILE A 176 7.85 -4.75 -8.18
CA ILE A 176 8.64 -3.59 -7.76
C ILE A 176 10.08 -3.80 -8.19
N SER A 177 10.62 -2.82 -8.92
CA SER A 177 11.98 -2.84 -9.45
C SER A 177 13.04 -2.75 -8.36
N TYR A 178 14.09 -3.56 -8.46
CA TYR A 178 15.29 -3.44 -7.64
C TYR A 178 15.91 -2.04 -7.70
N ARG A 179 15.96 -1.45 -8.90
CA ARG A 179 16.51 -0.10 -9.10
C ARG A 179 15.78 0.97 -8.30
N SER A 180 14.56 0.72 -7.87
CA SER A 180 13.82 1.67 -7.04
C SER A 180 14.25 1.69 -5.58
N ILE A 181 14.96 0.67 -5.09
CA ILE A 181 15.43 0.60 -3.70
C ILE A 181 16.92 0.92 -3.53
N ILE A 182 17.62 1.24 -4.62
CA ILE A 182 19.03 1.64 -4.59
C ILE A 182 19.20 3.13 -4.88
N PRO A 183 20.12 3.82 -4.20
CA PRO A 183 20.50 5.19 -4.51
C PRO A 183 21.30 5.26 -5.80
N LYS A 184 21.55 6.46 -6.28
CA LYS A 184 22.50 6.69 -7.36
C LYS A 184 23.91 6.27 -6.93
N GLU A 185 24.68 5.71 -7.87
CA GLU A 185 25.99 5.17 -7.57
C GLU A 185 26.96 6.22 -7.01
N GLU A 186 26.90 7.45 -7.53
CA GLU A 186 27.71 8.57 -7.08
C GLU A 186 27.36 9.04 -5.66
N GLU A 187 26.13 8.73 -5.18
CA GLU A 187 25.67 9.14 -3.85
C GLU A 187 26.01 8.08 -2.79
N CYS A 188 25.73 6.80 -3.08
CA CYS A 188 25.98 5.73 -2.12
C CYS A 188 26.03 4.34 -2.78
N LYS A 189 27.05 3.54 -2.45
CA LYS A 189 27.27 2.20 -3.04
C LYS A 189 26.85 1.04 -2.13
N ASN A 190 26.48 1.29 -0.88
CA ASN A 190 26.23 0.26 0.12
C ASN A 190 24.94 0.49 0.92
N LEU A 191 23.92 1.08 0.28
CA LEU A 191 22.62 1.37 0.90
C LEU A 191 21.49 0.74 0.09
N LEU A 192 20.57 0.10 0.79
CA LEU A 192 19.30 -0.39 0.26
C LEU A 192 18.14 0.24 1.03
N VAL A 193 17.12 0.73 0.33
CA VAL A 193 16.04 1.57 0.89
C VAL A 193 14.67 0.93 0.60
N PRO A 194 14.28 -0.13 1.32
CA PRO A 194 13.06 -0.87 1.04
C PRO A 194 11.76 -0.13 1.45
N VAL A 195 11.85 0.86 2.36
CA VAL A 195 10.66 1.56 2.88
C VAL A 195 10.39 2.85 2.11
N CYS A 196 11.32 3.80 2.17
CA CYS A 196 11.18 5.10 1.49
C CYS A 196 11.86 5.07 0.11
N LEU A 197 11.51 4.08 -0.70
CA LEU A 197 12.07 3.84 -2.01
C LEU A 197 11.76 4.94 -3.03
N SER A 198 12.44 4.89 -4.17
CA SER A 198 12.25 5.83 -5.27
C SER A 198 10.94 5.55 -6.01
N ALA A 199 9.92 6.31 -5.67
CA ALA A 199 8.58 6.21 -6.26
C ALA A 199 7.91 7.58 -6.33
N SER A 200 7.05 7.77 -7.33
CA SER A 200 6.16 8.93 -7.39
C SER A 200 5.14 8.90 -6.24
N HIS A 201 4.57 10.04 -5.88
CA HIS A 201 3.53 10.13 -4.85
C HIS A 201 2.37 9.15 -5.13
N ILE A 202 1.91 9.08 -6.37
CA ILE A 202 0.81 8.21 -6.81
C ILE A 202 1.18 6.73 -6.60
N ALA A 203 2.33 6.30 -7.10
CA ALA A 203 2.78 4.90 -6.97
C ALA A 203 3.02 4.53 -5.50
N TYR A 204 3.59 5.43 -4.72
CA TYR A 204 3.84 5.19 -3.31
C TYR A 204 2.55 5.00 -2.51
N GLY A 205 1.44 5.60 -2.94
CA GLY A 205 0.11 5.37 -2.39
C GLY A 205 -0.32 3.90 -2.41
N SER A 206 0.21 3.10 -3.34
CA SER A 206 0.01 1.65 -3.42
C SER A 206 1.14 0.86 -2.72
N ILE A 207 2.40 1.25 -2.95
CA ILE A 207 3.58 0.50 -2.48
C ILE A 207 3.72 0.54 -0.95
N ARG A 208 3.28 1.59 -0.29
CA ARG A 208 3.47 1.91 1.13
C ARG A 208 2.88 0.92 2.13
N MET A 209 2.32 -0.18 1.70
CA MET A 209 1.74 -1.17 2.59
C MET A 209 2.83 -1.96 3.33
N GLU A 210 2.67 -2.12 4.64
CA GLU A 210 3.67 -2.77 5.49
C GLU A 210 4.08 -4.18 5.02
N PRO A 211 3.17 -5.05 4.55
CA PRO A 211 3.56 -6.34 3.98
C PRO A 211 4.49 -6.21 2.77
N VAL A 212 4.30 -5.16 1.94
CA VAL A 212 5.20 -4.89 0.80
C VAL A 212 6.60 -4.52 1.29
N PHE A 213 6.70 -3.68 2.33
CA PHE A 213 7.99 -3.35 2.93
C PHE A 213 8.71 -4.57 3.50
N MET A 214 7.97 -5.53 4.08
CA MET A 214 8.53 -6.78 4.59
C MET A 214 9.12 -7.61 3.45
N VAL A 215 8.40 -7.76 2.34
CA VAL A 215 8.88 -8.45 1.13
C VAL A 215 10.12 -7.77 0.56
N LEU A 216 10.10 -6.45 0.43
CA LEU A 216 11.24 -5.69 -0.08
C LEU A 216 12.45 -5.73 0.88
N ALA A 217 12.23 -5.79 2.19
CA ALA A 217 13.30 -5.93 3.18
C ALA A 217 14.00 -7.30 3.08
N GLN A 218 13.24 -8.38 2.86
CA GLN A 218 13.80 -9.70 2.59
C GLN A 218 14.65 -9.69 1.32
N SER A 219 14.14 -9.13 0.25
CA SER A 219 14.87 -9.00 -1.03
C SER A 219 16.12 -8.14 -0.89
N ALA A 220 16.02 -7.05 -0.12
CA ALA A 220 17.16 -6.18 0.19
C ALA A 220 18.24 -6.91 1.00
N ALA A 221 17.86 -7.79 1.95
CA ALA A 221 18.81 -8.57 2.72
C ALA A 221 19.59 -9.56 1.84
N ILE A 222 18.92 -10.26 0.93
CA ILE A 222 19.57 -11.16 -0.05
C ILE A 222 20.48 -10.36 -0.97
N ALA A 223 20.02 -9.22 -1.48
CA ALA A 223 20.83 -8.35 -2.33
C ALA A 223 22.04 -7.77 -1.59
N ALA A 224 21.90 -7.44 -0.30
CA ALA A 224 23.02 -6.98 0.52
C ALA A 224 24.10 -8.04 0.68
N ALA A 225 23.72 -9.31 0.89
CA ALA A 225 24.66 -10.42 0.94
C ALA A 225 25.43 -10.58 -0.38
N GLU A 226 24.75 -10.44 -1.50
CA GLU A 226 25.39 -10.47 -2.82
C GLU A 226 26.27 -9.24 -3.06
N ALA A 227 25.85 -8.05 -2.63
CA ALA A 227 26.63 -6.81 -2.76
C ALA A 227 27.97 -6.84 -2.01
N ILE A 228 28.08 -7.61 -0.94
CA ILE A 228 29.36 -7.83 -0.23
C ILE A 228 30.40 -8.45 -1.19
N ASN A 229 29.96 -9.36 -2.05
CA ASN A 229 30.84 -10.03 -3.00
C ASN A 229 31.15 -9.16 -4.22
N THR A 230 30.20 -8.32 -4.65
CA THR A 230 30.34 -7.49 -5.85
C THR A 230 30.88 -6.08 -5.55
N GLY A 231 30.89 -5.67 -4.28
CA GLY A 231 31.42 -4.40 -3.79
C GLY A 231 30.45 -3.20 -3.92
N SER A 232 29.27 -3.39 -4.52
CA SER A 232 28.28 -2.31 -4.68
C SER A 232 26.87 -2.89 -4.87
N VAL A 233 25.87 -2.20 -4.34
CA VAL A 233 24.46 -2.55 -4.56
C VAL A 233 24.03 -2.32 -6.02
N GLN A 234 24.71 -1.47 -6.75
CA GLN A 234 24.43 -1.23 -8.18
C GLN A 234 24.94 -2.36 -9.10
N THR A 235 25.85 -3.19 -8.62
CA THR A 235 26.48 -4.29 -9.40
C THR A 235 25.95 -5.68 -9.02
N VAL A 236 24.92 -5.76 -8.21
CA VAL A 236 24.28 -7.01 -7.81
C VAL A 236 23.63 -7.71 -9.00
N ASP A 237 23.86 -9.02 -9.13
CA ASP A 237 23.15 -9.84 -10.10
C ASP A 237 21.71 -10.11 -9.65
N ILE A 238 20.77 -9.39 -10.24
CA ILE A 238 19.37 -9.48 -9.88
C ILE A 238 18.78 -10.85 -10.20
N LYS A 239 19.23 -11.53 -11.24
CA LYS A 239 18.75 -12.88 -11.57
C LYS A 239 19.09 -13.86 -10.45
N LYS A 240 20.26 -13.72 -9.83
CA LYS A 240 20.65 -14.52 -8.69
C LYS A 240 19.78 -14.23 -7.47
N VAL A 241 19.49 -12.95 -7.20
CA VAL A 241 18.58 -12.55 -6.13
C VAL A 241 17.18 -13.13 -6.36
N GLN A 242 16.66 -13.01 -7.58
CA GLN A 242 15.36 -13.56 -7.96
C GLN A 242 15.31 -15.09 -7.80
N ALA A 243 16.37 -15.79 -8.19
CA ALA A 243 16.45 -17.25 -8.01
C ALA A 243 16.41 -17.65 -6.54
N LEU A 244 17.16 -16.96 -5.67
CA LEU A 244 17.16 -17.23 -4.23
C LEU A 244 15.82 -16.93 -3.58
N LEU A 245 15.14 -15.85 -3.99
CA LEU A 245 13.78 -15.52 -3.54
C LEU A 245 12.76 -16.56 -3.98
N HIS A 246 12.95 -17.16 -5.15
CA HIS A 246 12.05 -18.19 -5.68
C HIS A 246 12.27 -19.54 -5.00
N GLU A 247 13.52 -19.88 -4.68
CA GLU A 247 13.88 -21.15 -4.05
C GLU A 247 13.26 -21.31 -2.65
N ASN A 248 13.29 -20.26 -1.82
CA ASN A 248 12.72 -20.27 -0.48
C ASN A 248 12.08 -18.91 -0.13
N PRO A 249 10.89 -18.58 -0.68
CA PRO A 249 10.30 -17.25 -0.58
C PRO A 249 9.89 -16.86 0.84
N LEU A 250 9.60 -17.85 1.71
CA LEU A 250 9.19 -17.58 3.10
C LEU A 250 10.30 -17.87 4.12
N LEU A 251 11.45 -18.38 3.69
CA LEU A 251 12.55 -18.83 4.55
C LEU A 251 12.14 -19.87 5.62
N ASP A 252 11.12 -20.65 5.31
CA ASP A 252 10.55 -21.68 6.19
C ASP A 252 10.61 -23.09 5.57
N ASP A 253 11.43 -23.25 4.52
CA ASP A 253 11.60 -24.47 3.72
C ASP A 253 10.29 -24.93 3.04
N SER A 254 9.30 -24.08 2.93
CA SER A 254 8.13 -24.33 2.10
C SER A 254 8.48 -24.23 0.61
N PHE A 255 7.77 -25.02 -0.20
CA PHE A 255 7.94 -24.93 -1.66
C PHE A 255 7.20 -23.70 -2.20
N SER A 256 7.86 -23.01 -3.13
CA SER A 256 7.24 -21.89 -3.83
C SER A 256 6.02 -22.36 -4.64
N GLU A 257 5.01 -21.50 -4.71
CA GLU A 257 3.91 -21.72 -5.65
C GLU A 257 4.42 -21.67 -7.09
N ILE A 258 3.96 -22.60 -7.91
CA ILE A 258 4.26 -22.58 -9.35
C ILE A 258 3.22 -21.68 -10.01
N LEU A 259 3.66 -20.52 -10.49
CA LEU A 259 2.84 -19.59 -11.22
C LEU A 259 3.19 -19.65 -12.69
N ILE A 260 2.18 -19.71 -13.55
CA ILE A 260 2.33 -19.62 -14.99
C ILE A 260 1.42 -18.51 -15.50
N ASP A 261 2.02 -17.49 -16.05
CA ASP A 261 1.31 -16.38 -16.69
C ASP A 261 1.03 -16.67 -18.17
N ASP A 262 0.02 -16.02 -18.74
CA ASP A 262 -0.30 -16.18 -20.15
C ASP A 262 0.81 -15.66 -21.08
N SER A 263 1.68 -14.79 -20.59
CA SER A 263 2.86 -14.31 -21.31
C SER A 263 3.92 -15.38 -21.57
N GLU A 264 3.87 -16.50 -20.84
CA GLU A 264 4.78 -17.64 -21.00
C GLU A 264 4.27 -18.66 -22.00
N LEU A 265 3.08 -18.46 -22.56
CA LEU A 265 2.46 -19.39 -23.49
C LEU A 265 2.84 -19.10 -24.92
N ASP A 266 3.20 -20.15 -25.69
CA ASP A 266 3.31 -20.06 -27.14
C ASP A 266 1.90 -20.14 -27.78
N LEU A 267 1.35 -18.98 -28.09
CA LEU A 267 0.02 -18.83 -28.70
C LEU A 267 0.07 -18.86 -30.24
N SER A 268 1.22 -19.05 -30.84
CA SER A 268 1.40 -19.04 -32.28
C SER A 268 0.56 -20.10 -33.01
N ILE A 269 0.10 -21.13 -32.31
CA ILE A 269 -0.63 -22.27 -32.85
C ILE A 269 -2.16 -22.14 -32.69
N ASN A 270 -2.65 -21.14 -31.93
CA ASN A 270 -4.07 -21.06 -31.56
C ASN A 270 -4.70 -19.71 -31.85
N ASN A 271 -5.35 -19.61 -33.02
CA ASN A 271 -6.02 -18.39 -33.47
C ASN A 271 -7.34 -18.07 -32.72
N ASP A 272 -7.82 -18.96 -31.86
CA ASP A 272 -9.09 -18.79 -31.13
C ASP A 272 -8.95 -17.83 -29.95
N TRP A 273 -7.73 -17.44 -29.58
CA TRP A 273 -7.43 -16.60 -28.46
C TRP A 273 -6.78 -15.28 -28.86
N GLU A 274 -7.03 -14.26 -28.10
CA GLU A 274 -6.48 -12.93 -28.23
C GLU A 274 -5.79 -12.54 -26.94
N VAL A 275 -4.54 -12.05 -27.04
CA VAL A 275 -3.82 -11.46 -25.91
C VAL A 275 -4.30 -10.02 -25.74
N ILE A 276 -4.93 -9.74 -24.62
CA ILE A 276 -5.38 -8.40 -24.26
C ILE A 276 -4.35 -7.76 -23.37
N LYS A 277 -3.74 -6.67 -23.83
CA LYS A 277 -2.86 -5.80 -23.04
C LYS A 277 -3.72 -4.88 -22.18
N LYS A 278 -4.16 -5.36 -21.06
CA LYS A 278 -4.94 -4.61 -20.09
C LYS A 278 -4.82 -5.29 -18.75
N GLN A 279 -4.70 -4.51 -17.71
CA GLN A 279 -4.77 -5.01 -16.35
C GLN A 279 -6.07 -5.80 -16.12
N GLY A 280 -5.99 -7.03 -15.72
CA GLY A 280 -7.15 -7.94 -15.55
C GLY A 280 -6.74 -9.36 -15.18
N GLY A 281 -5.45 -9.65 -15.15
CA GLY A 281 -4.84 -10.91 -14.74
C GLY A 281 -3.75 -10.71 -13.69
N TYR A 282 -2.93 -11.70 -13.49
CA TYR A 282 -1.73 -11.61 -12.64
C TYR A 282 -0.65 -10.74 -13.30
N GLY A 283 -0.43 -10.92 -14.60
CA GLY A 283 0.49 -10.12 -15.40
C GLY A 283 -0.18 -8.94 -16.12
N PRO A 284 0.57 -8.27 -17.01
CA PRO A 284 0.08 -7.12 -17.78
C PRO A 284 -0.88 -7.49 -18.91
N THR A 285 -1.10 -8.78 -19.12
CA THR A 285 -1.95 -9.34 -20.16
C THR A 285 -2.94 -10.35 -19.63
N PHE A 286 -3.91 -10.72 -20.42
CA PHE A 286 -4.77 -11.88 -20.20
C PHE A 286 -5.30 -12.40 -21.53
N LEU A 287 -5.66 -13.68 -21.57
CA LEU A 287 -6.26 -14.30 -22.73
C LEU A 287 -7.76 -14.10 -22.79
N LYS A 288 -8.24 -13.70 -23.96
CA LYS A 288 -9.66 -13.62 -24.27
C LYS A 288 -10.01 -14.56 -25.41
N SER A 289 -10.99 -15.43 -25.23
CA SER A 289 -11.49 -16.24 -26.32
C SER A 289 -12.23 -15.39 -27.35
N LYS A 290 -11.94 -15.59 -28.61
CA LYS A 290 -12.63 -14.97 -29.76
C LYS A 290 -13.88 -15.74 -30.15
N VAL A 291 -13.98 -17.00 -29.75
CA VAL A 291 -15.04 -17.94 -30.12
C VAL A 291 -15.63 -18.64 -28.91
N ARG A 292 -16.91 -19.04 -28.98
CA ARG A 292 -17.64 -19.63 -27.83
C ARG A 292 -17.09 -21.00 -27.39
N ASN A 293 -16.61 -21.80 -28.33
CA ASN A 293 -16.08 -23.14 -28.11
C ASN A 293 -14.68 -23.26 -28.74
N GLY A 294 -13.77 -22.37 -28.32
CA GLY A 294 -12.41 -22.37 -28.83
C GLY A 294 -11.58 -23.55 -28.35
N SER A 295 -10.47 -23.74 -29.02
CA SER A 295 -9.47 -24.76 -28.63
C SER A 295 -8.94 -24.46 -27.22
N PRO A 296 -8.68 -25.49 -26.40
CA PRO A 296 -8.20 -25.29 -25.04
C PRO A 296 -6.81 -24.67 -25.02
N VAL A 297 -6.57 -23.78 -24.06
CA VAL A 297 -5.22 -23.33 -23.73
C VAL A 297 -4.62 -24.31 -22.73
N ARG A 298 -3.39 -24.72 -22.97
CA ARG A 298 -2.66 -25.64 -22.10
C ARG A 298 -1.57 -24.91 -21.36
N PHE A 299 -1.61 -24.98 -20.04
CA PHE A 299 -0.53 -24.57 -19.16
C PHE A 299 0.25 -25.80 -18.75
N SER A 300 1.56 -25.78 -18.93
CA SER A 300 2.43 -26.94 -18.65
C SER A 300 3.52 -26.53 -17.67
N PRO A 301 3.23 -26.60 -16.34
CA PRO A 301 4.21 -26.27 -15.33
C PRO A 301 5.39 -27.24 -15.34
N HIS A 302 6.59 -26.74 -15.08
CA HIS A 302 7.69 -27.59 -14.67
C HIS A 302 7.49 -27.93 -13.18
N MET A 303 7.42 -29.25 -12.89
CA MET A 303 7.21 -29.74 -11.53
C MET A 303 8.55 -30.21 -10.95
N GLU A 304 9.08 -29.49 -9.98
CA GLU A 304 10.35 -29.83 -9.33
C GLU A 304 10.23 -30.97 -8.31
N HIS A 305 9.03 -31.15 -7.75
CA HIS A 305 8.76 -32.13 -6.72
C HIS A 305 7.54 -32.97 -7.05
N GLU A 306 7.58 -34.24 -6.68
CA GLU A 306 6.41 -35.10 -6.74
C GLU A 306 5.44 -34.79 -5.59
N GLY A 307 4.14 -34.75 -5.87
CA GLY A 307 3.17 -34.48 -4.81
C GLY A 307 1.75 -34.22 -5.31
N LYS A 308 0.89 -33.83 -4.37
CA LYS A 308 -0.48 -33.40 -4.66
C LYS A 308 -0.52 -31.88 -4.66
N TYR A 309 -0.92 -31.31 -5.76
CA TYR A 309 -1.00 -29.88 -5.95
C TYR A 309 -2.45 -29.40 -5.99
N LYS A 310 -2.73 -28.25 -5.36
CA LYS A 310 -3.96 -27.51 -5.58
C LYS A 310 -3.74 -26.63 -6.79
N VAL A 311 -4.65 -26.71 -7.77
CA VAL A 311 -4.57 -25.89 -8.99
C VAL A 311 -5.59 -24.77 -8.89
N TYR A 312 -5.13 -23.55 -9.09
CA TYR A 312 -5.96 -22.37 -9.12
C TYR A 312 -5.88 -21.74 -10.50
N THR A 313 -7.00 -21.22 -10.98
CA THR A 313 -7.05 -20.44 -12.21
C THR A 313 -7.53 -19.05 -11.88
N TYR A 314 -6.77 -18.03 -12.25
CA TYR A 314 -7.22 -16.66 -12.17
C TYR A 314 -7.96 -16.28 -13.47
N TYR A 315 -9.16 -15.78 -13.34
CA TYR A 315 -9.95 -15.31 -14.48
C TYR A 315 -10.73 -14.05 -14.12
N HIS A 316 -10.91 -13.20 -15.11
CA HIS A 316 -11.69 -11.97 -14.93
C HIS A 316 -13.18 -12.26 -15.05
N MET A 317 -13.91 -12.09 -13.94
CA MET A 317 -15.36 -12.24 -13.97
C MET A 317 -15.99 -11.08 -14.76
N ARG A 318 -16.74 -11.42 -15.78
CA ARG A 318 -17.62 -10.48 -16.47
C ARG A 318 -19.00 -10.48 -15.83
N LYS A 319 -19.64 -9.30 -15.77
CA LYS A 319 -20.99 -9.15 -15.23
C LYS A 319 -22.10 -9.70 -16.16
N ASP A 320 -21.71 -10.13 -17.36
CA ASP A 320 -22.59 -10.50 -18.47
C ASP A 320 -22.46 -11.99 -18.89
N ILE A 321 -21.93 -12.84 -17.98
CA ILE A 321 -21.93 -14.29 -18.14
C ILE A 321 -22.68 -14.93 -16.98
#